data_8400cb5d2699196fb3d2854d3690fdcd
#
_entry.id   8400cb5d2699196fb3d2854d3690fdcd
#
_cell.length_a   1.000
_cell.length_b   1.000
_cell.length_c   1.000
_cell.angle_alpha   90.00
_cell.angle_beta   90.00
_cell.angle_gamma   90.00
#
_symmetry.space_group_name_H-M   'P 1'
#
loop_
_entity.id
_entity.type
_entity.pdbx_description
1 polymer ?
#
loop_
_entity_poly.entity_id
_entity_poly.type
_entity_poly.pdbx_seq_one_letter_code
_entity_poly.pdbx_strand_id
1 'polypeptide(L)'
;MPAPRWLELLSFGVSAGGYLFMGLLLIGLVATGWLVPGGGDVRDVYHSAGNALWTGQPVYAYDFPPYFYAPPFTVMLAVLSRLPLTLEWWLFNAANVAAIWYVAGNWRRVGYMLWIFPIAYEIVLGNVNLIVAAAIVAAVREGRTALPAVMTFAKFSPVLAVNPRQWRPFALWILLGMAITIPWWWLWPEWLGQMGRAWNDPVGPLVPIPFLVRLPVALVLVATRTRLGRVSGAVIAIPALYFLSVVVLIAPISIALDLLEERRIRRARALPRPAHDLAPRAT
;
A
#
# COMPACT_ATOMS: atom_id res chain seq x y z
N MET A 1 -15.95 24.01 -20.20
CA MET A 1 -15.46 23.71 -21.54
C MET A 1 -14.87 22.29 -21.53
N PRO A 2 -15.17 21.41 -22.48
CA PRO A 2 -14.48 20.13 -22.62
C PRO A 2 -13.00 20.38 -22.88
N ALA A 3 -12.17 19.46 -22.41
CA ALA A 3 -10.74 19.54 -22.67
C ALA A 3 -10.47 19.46 -24.19
N PRO A 4 -9.52 20.22 -24.73
CA PRO A 4 -9.19 20.15 -26.15
C PRO A 4 -8.66 18.73 -26.49
N ARG A 5 -9.04 18.23 -27.65
CA ARG A 5 -8.73 16.87 -28.14
C ARG A 5 -7.25 16.47 -28.01
N TRP A 6 -6.35 17.42 -28.24
CA TRP A 6 -4.91 17.15 -28.12
C TRP A 6 -4.48 16.80 -26.69
N LEU A 7 -5.13 17.39 -25.67
CA LEU A 7 -4.88 17.04 -24.26
C LEU A 7 -5.32 15.62 -23.94
N GLU A 8 -6.43 15.17 -24.52
CA GLU A 8 -6.90 13.79 -24.35
C GLU A 8 -5.96 12.79 -25.00
N LEU A 9 -5.47 13.09 -26.21
CA LEU A 9 -4.49 12.27 -26.91
C LEU A 9 -3.15 12.22 -26.18
N LEU A 10 -2.68 13.35 -25.66
CA LEU A 10 -1.46 13.41 -24.85
C LEU A 10 -1.60 12.57 -23.58
N SER A 11 -2.71 12.74 -22.87
CA SER A 11 -3.05 11.99 -21.67
C SER A 11 -3.09 10.47 -21.95
N PHE A 12 -3.69 10.07 -23.06
CA PHE A 12 -3.70 8.68 -23.50
C PHE A 12 -2.29 8.17 -23.78
N GLY A 13 -1.49 8.93 -24.56
CA GLY A 13 -0.13 8.56 -24.94
C GLY A 13 0.79 8.38 -23.73
N VAL A 14 0.73 9.32 -22.77
CA VAL A 14 1.54 9.23 -21.54
C VAL A 14 1.12 8.01 -20.71
N SER A 15 -0.18 7.74 -20.59
CA SER A 15 -0.65 6.56 -19.85
C SER A 15 -0.25 5.25 -20.53
N ALA A 16 -0.42 5.14 -21.85
CA ALA A 16 -0.01 3.97 -22.63
C ALA A 16 1.50 3.73 -22.55
N GLY A 17 2.29 4.82 -22.56
CA GLY A 17 3.73 4.79 -22.36
C GLY A 17 4.14 4.17 -21.01
N GLY A 18 3.39 4.42 -19.94
CA GLY A 18 3.65 3.79 -18.63
C GLY A 18 3.49 2.27 -18.65
N TYR A 19 2.47 1.75 -19.34
CA TYR A 19 2.31 0.30 -19.54
C TYR A 19 3.43 -0.29 -20.41
N LEU A 20 3.82 0.43 -21.48
CA LEU A 20 4.94 0.02 -22.33
C LEU A 20 6.25 0.00 -21.52
N PHE A 21 6.52 1.03 -20.73
CA PHE A 21 7.67 1.10 -19.84
C PHE A 21 7.71 -0.11 -18.89
N MET A 22 6.57 -0.42 -18.26
CA MET A 22 6.49 -1.59 -17.36
C MET A 22 6.76 -2.90 -18.11
N GLY A 23 6.19 -3.06 -19.31
CA GLY A 23 6.43 -4.23 -20.17
C GLY A 23 7.90 -4.39 -20.54
N LEU A 24 8.56 -3.30 -20.97
CA LEU A 24 9.98 -3.31 -21.32
C LEU A 24 10.87 -3.56 -20.09
N LEU A 25 10.52 -3.00 -18.94
CA LEU A 25 11.21 -3.26 -17.68
C LEU A 25 11.16 -4.75 -17.32
N LEU A 26 9.97 -5.36 -17.39
CA LEU A 26 9.79 -6.80 -17.12
C LEU A 26 10.62 -7.66 -18.06
N ILE A 27 10.56 -7.36 -19.37
CA ILE A 27 11.35 -8.09 -20.39
C ILE A 27 12.85 -7.95 -20.10
N GLY A 28 13.32 -6.73 -19.80
CA GLY A 28 14.71 -6.48 -19.45
C GLY A 28 15.17 -7.23 -18.21
N LEU A 29 14.37 -7.25 -17.17
CA LEU A 29 14.68 -7.95 -15.92
C LEU A 29 14.71 -9.48 -16.12
N VAL A 30 13.80 -10.02 -16.93
CA VAL A 30 13.81 -11.45 -17.30
C VAL A 30 15.04 -11.78 -18.15
N ALA A 31 15.31 -10.99 -19.18
CA ALA A 31 16.42 -11.22 -20.11
C ALA A 31 17.80 -11.13 -19.43
N THR A 32 17.93 -10.30 -18.41
CA THR A 32 19.17 -10.17 -17.62
C THR A 32 19.30 -11.18 -16.48
N GLY A 33 18.27 -12.03 -16.29
CA GLY A 33 18.24 -12.98 -15.17
C GLY A 33 18.01 -12.34 -13.79
N TRP A 34 17.73 -11.04 -13.75
CA TRP A 34 17.41 -10.33 -12.49
C TRP A 34 16.05 -10.73 -11.95
N LEU A 35 15.10 -10.96 -12.84
CA LEU A 35 13.78 -11.44 -12.47
C LEU A 35 13.73 -12.95 -12.69
N VAL A 36 13.95 -13.68 -11.63
CA VAL A 36 13.62 -15.10 -11.58
C VAL A 36 12.22 -15.21 -10.97
N PRO A 37 11.25 -15.86 -11.65
CA PRO A 37 9.93 -16.10 -11.04
C PRO A 37 10.10 -16.74 -9.66
N GLY A 38 9.53 -16.09 -8.63
CA GLY A 38 9.75 -16.48 -7.23
C GLY A 38 10.96 -15.82 -6.57
N GLY A 39 11.57 -14.79 -7.17
CA GLY A 39 12.66 -14.01 -6.56
C GLY A 39 12.18 -12.80 -5.73
N GLY A 40 13.14 -11.99 -5.28
CA GLY A 40 12.89 -10.76 -4.51
C GLY A 40 12.32 -11.02 -3.12
N ASP A 41 11.53 -10.07 -2.61
CA ASP A 41 11.01 -10.11 -1.24
C ASP A 41 10.15 -11.34 -0.96
N VAL A 42 9.47 -11.87 -1.98
CA VAL A 42 8.66 -13.08 -1.82
C VAL A 42 9.54 -14.27 -1.43
N ARG A 43 10.65 -14.50 -2.11
CA ARG A 43 11.56 -15.61 -1.80
C ARG A 43 12.36 -15.35 -0.53
N ASP A 44 13.01 -14.18 -0.48
CA ASP A 44 14.08 -13.93 0.48
C ASP A 44 13.52 -13.50 1.84
N VAL A 45 12.29 -12.96 1.87
CA VAL A 45 11.66 -12.47 3.10
C VAL A 45 10.43 -13.30 3.47
N TYR A 46 9.43 -13.40 2.57
CA TYR A 46 8.11 -13.94 2.94
C TYR A 46 8.10 -15.47 2.98
N HIS A 47 8.53 -16.10 1.91
CA HIS A 47 8.59 -17.56 1.82
C HIS A 47 9.55 -18.13 2.87
N SER A 48 10.72 -17.50 3.06
CA SER A 48 11.69 -17.89 4.07
C SER A 48 11.13 -17.79 5.49
N ALA A 49 10.46 -16.68 5.85
CA ALA A 49 9.84 -16.53 7.16
C ALA A 49 8.70 -17.53 7.39
N GLY A 50 7.87 -17.78 6.37
CA GLY A 50 6.81 -18.78 6.43
C GLY A 50 7.34 -20.20 6.64
N ASN A 51 8.38 -20.58 5.91
CA ASN A 51 9.05 -21.88 6.06
C ASN A 51 9.75 -22.03 7.41
N ALA A 52 10.39 -20.98 7.92
CA ALA A 52 11.04 -20.99 9.23
C ALA A 52 10.01 -21.37 10.33
N LEU A 53 8.78 -20.82 10.27
CA LEU A 53 7.73 -21.18 11.21
C LEU A 53 7.35 -22.66 11.15
N TRP A 54 7.29 -23.26 9.96
CA TRP A 54 6.95 -24.69 9.79
C TRP A 54 8.07 -25.62 10.23
N THR A 55 9.32 -25.22 10.05
CA THR A 55 10.49 -26.03 10.37
C THR A 55 11.01 -25.82 11.78
N GLY A 56 10.37 -24.94 12.57
CA GLY A 56 10.81 -24.61 13.93
C GLY A 56 12.11 -23.81 13.96
N GLN A 57 12.48 -23.19 12.85
CA GLN A 57 13.63 -22.29 12.78
C GLN A 57 13.27 -20.89 13.31
N PRO A 58 14.24 -20.12 13.82
CA PRO A 58 13.99 -18.75 14.27
C PRO A 58 13.46 -17.89 13.11
N VAL A 59 12.25 -17.33 13.26
CA VAL A 59 11.62 -16.44 12.26
C VAL A 59 12.27 -15.06 12.29
N TYR A 60 12.61 -14.56 13.48
CA TYR A 60 13.14 -13.23 13.71
C TYR A 60 14.67 -13.24 13.92
N ALA A 61 15.37 -14.15 13.24
CA ALA A 61 16.82 -14.08 13.19
C ALA A 61 17.26 -12.80 12.49
N TYR A 62 18.30 -12.15 13.04
CA TYR A 62 18.83 -10.89 12.49
C TYR A 62 19.79 -11.17 11.32
N ASP A 63 19.32 -11.95 10.34
CA ASP A 63 20.02 -12.18 9.09
C ASP A 63 19.48 -11.24 8.02
N PHE A 64 20.30 -10.84 7.09
CA PHE A 64 19.89 -9.99 5.99
C PHE A 64 19.18 -10.82 4.89
N PRO A 65 18.00 -10.39 4.41
CA PRO A 65 17.21 -9.21 4.75
C PRO A 65 16.41 -9.39 6.05
N PRO A 66 16.41 -8.38 6.94
CA PRO A 66 15.73 -8.49 8.23
C PRO A 66 14.21 -8.54 8.08
N TYR A 67 13.58 -9.46 8.83
CA TYR A 67 12.14 -9.64 8.86
C TYR A 67 11.50 -8.87 10.02
N PHE A 68 10.57 -7.93 9.71
CA PHE A 68 9.97 -7.03 10.70
C PHE A 68 8.45 -7.15 10.86
N TYR A 69 7.81 -8.05 10.15
CA TYR A 69 6.35 -8.18 10.17
C TYR A 69 5.88 -8.87 11.44
N ALA A 70 4.70 -8.43 11.97
CA ALA A 70 4.17 -8.98 13.22
C ALA A 70 3.70 -10.43 13.07
N PRO A 71 3.61 -11.20 14.17
CA PRO A 71 3.27 -12.63 14.15
C PRO A 71 2.03 -13.01 13.33
N PRO A 72 0.90 -12.28 13.34
CA PRO A 72 -0.24 -12.64 12.49
C PRO A 72 0.06 -12.62 10.99
N PHE A 73 0.90 -11.71 10.54
CA PHE A 73 1.35 -11.67 9.16
C PHE A 73 2.26 -12.87 8.85
N THR A 74 3.14 -13.23 9.77
CA THR A 74 4.00 -14.42 9.67
C THR A 74 3.18 -15.71 9.52
N VAL A 75 2.12 -15.87 10.31
CA VAL A 75 1.24 -17.05 10.20
C VAL A 75 0.54 -17.10 8.84
N MET A 76 0.11 -15.97 8.32
CA MET A 76 -0.43 -15.88 6.95
C MET A 76 0.62 -16.30 5.91
N LEU A 77 1.86 -15.83 6.04
CA LEU A 77 2.96 -16.21 5.15
C LEU A 77 3.29 -17.71 5.28
N ALA A 78 3.20 -18.28 6.48
CA ALA A 78 3.41 -19.71 6.68
C ALA A 78 2.39 -20.56 5.88
N VAL A 79 1.14 -20.12 5.79
CA VAL A 79 0.15 -20.78 4.92
C VAL A 79 0.53 -20.63 3.45
N LEU A 80 0.93 -19.43 3.02
CA LEU A 80 1.30 -19.18 1.62
C LEU A 80 2.58 -19.91 1.21
N SER A 81 3.56 -20.06 2.10
CA SER A 81 4.82 -20.76 1.85
C SER A 81 4.65 -22.27 1.61
N ARG A 82 3.45 -22.83 1.81
CA ARG A 82 3.13 -24.21 1.39
C ARG A 82 2.82 -24.33 -0.10
N LEU A 83 2.61 -23.21 -0.77
CA LEU A 83 2.47 -23.16 -2.22
C LEU A 83 3.86 -23.22 -2.89
N PRO A 84 3.92 -23.67 -4.16
CA PRO A 84 5.12 -23.46 -4.95
C PRO A 84 5.52 -21.98 -4.97
N LEU A 85 6.79 -21.68 -4.77
CA LEU A 85 7.31 -20.30 -4.67
C LEU A 85 6.87 -19.41 -5.85
N THR A 86 6.84 -19.99 -7.07
CA THR A 86 6.34 -19.26 -8.25
C THR A 86 4.88 -18.86 -8.12
N LEU A 87 4.02 -19.71 -7.55
CA LEU A 87 2.61 -19.39 -7.35
C LEU A 87 2.44 -18.32 -6.26
N GLU A 88 3.19 -18.44 -5.16
CA GLU A 88 3.21 -17.42 -4.11
C GLU A 88 3.61 -16.06 -4.68
N TRP A 89 4.66 -16.01 -5.50
CA TRP A 89 5.11 -14.81 -6.19
C TRP A 89 4.03 -14.22 -7.09
N TRP A 90 3.33 -15.04 -7.88
CA TRP A 90 2.22 -14.57 -8.72
C TRP A 90 1.06 -14.01 -7.90
N LEU A 91 0.75 -14.60 -6.74
CA LEU A 91 -0.30 -14.09 -5.85
C LEU A 91 0.04 -12.69 -5.31
N PHE A 92 1.27 -12.47 -4.85
CA PHE A 92 1.72 -11.15 -4.41
C PHE A 92 1.70 -10.12 -5.55
N ASN A 93 2.14 -10.50 -6.74
CA ASN A 93 2.10 -9.62 -7.91
C ASN A 93 0.66 -9.27 -8.32
N ALA A 94 -0.23 -10.24 -8.36
CA ALA A 94 -1.64 -10.01 -8.63
C ALA A 94 -2.27 -9.08 -7.58
N ALA A 95 -1.95 -9.27 -6.30
CA ALA A 95 -2.41 -8.40 -5.23
C ALA A 95 -1.87 -6.96 -5.38
N ASN A 96 -0.61 -6.78 -5.77
CA ASN A 96 -0.03 -5.48 -6.05
C ASN A 96 -0.67 -4.78 -7.25
N VAL A 97 -0.93 -5.52 -8.34
CA VAL A 97 -1.66 -4.99 -9.50
C VAL A 97 -3.09 -4.58 -9.12
N ALA A 98 -3.79 -5.40 -8.34
CA ALA A 98 -5.11 -5.05 -7.82
C ALA A 98 -5.05 -3.82 -6.89
N ALA A 99 -4.02 -3.73 -6.05
CA ALA A 99 -3.81 -2.61 -5.13
C ALA A 99 -3.59 -1.29 -5.87
N ILE A 100 -2.71 -1.25 -6.87
CA ILE A 100 -2.47 -0.02 -7.65
C ILE A 100 -3.72 0.37 -8.44
N TRP A 101 -4.43 -0.60 -9.01
CA TRP A 101 -5.70 -0.36 -9.69
C TRP A 101 -6.73 0.27 -8.74
N TYR A 102 -6.89 -0.29 -7.55
CA TYR A 102 -7.81 0.21 -6.53
C TYR A 102 -7.45 1.64 -6.08
N VAL A 103 -6.17 1.90 -5.83
CA VAL A 103 -5.68 3.23 -5.43
C VAL A 103 -5.89 4.25 -6.54
N ALA A 104 -5.54 3.91 -7.77
CA ALA A 104 -5.64 4.79 -8.93
C ALA A 104 -7.09 5.06 -9.34
N GLY A 105 -7.98 4.08 -9.23
CA GLY A 105 -9.39 4.15 -9.58
C GLY A 105 -9.69 4.09 -11.08
N ASN A 106 -8.70 4.22 -11.95
CA ASN A 106 -8.85 4.04 -13.39
C ASN A 106 -7.53 3.70 -14.09
N TRP A 107 -7.60 3.08 -15.28
CA TRP A 107 -6.46 2.61 -16.04
C TRP A 107 -5.48 3.72 -16.46
N ARG A 108 -5.98 4.95 -16.76
CA ARG A 108 -5.10 6.07 -17.14
C ARG A 108 -4.20 6.48 -15.98
N ARG A 109 -4.75 6.59 -14.76
CA ARG A 109 -3.96 6.90 -13.56
C ARG A 109 -2.96 5.79 -13.24
N VAL A 110 -3.32 4.51 -13.44
CA VAL A 110 -2.36 3.41 -13.33
C VAL A 110 -1.20 3.60 -14.30
N GLY A 111 -1.47 3.88 -15.57
CA GLY A 111 -0.42 4.13 -16.56
C GLY A 111 0.52 5.27 -16.18
N TYR A 112 0.01 6.37 -15.60
CA TYR A 112 0.87 7.44 -15.07
C TYR A 112 1.73 6.99 -13.89
N MET A 113 1.17 6.18 -12.98
CA MET A 113 1.89 5.68 -11.82
C MET A 113 3.01 4.71 -12.21
N LEU A 114 2.84 3.93 -13.28
CA LEU A 114 3.84 2.98 -13.74
C LEU A 114 5.14 3.64 -14.27
N TRP A 115 5.12 4.93 -14.61
CA TRP A 115 6.33 5.69 -14.89
C TRP A 115 7.22 5.90 -13.65
N ILE A 116 6.65 5.75 -12.46
CA ILE A 116 7.40 5.88 -11.21
C ILE A 116 8.11 4.55 -10.96
N PHE A 117 9.41 4.49 -11.27
CA PHE A 117 10.22 3.27 -11.19
C PHE A 117 10.02 2.48 -9.88
N PRO A 118 10.00 3.08 -8.68
CA PRO A 118 9.72 2.34 -7.45
C PRO A 118 8.40 1.56 -7.46
N ILE A 119 7.35 2.07 -8.12
CA ILE A 119 6.05 1.37 -8.21
C ILE A 119 6.16 0.15 -9.10
N ALA A 120 6.77 0.30 -10.28
CA ALA A 120 6.98 -0.80 -11.19
C ALA A 120 7.86 -1.89 -10.54
N TYR A 121 8.92 -1.48 -9.88
CA TYR A 121 9.85 -2.38 -9.20
C TYR A 121 9.20 -3.10 -8.00
N GLU A 122 8.37 -2.42 -7.22
CA GLU A 122 7.59 -2.99 -6.12
C GLU A 122 6.67 -4.13 -6.58
N ILE A 123 6.00 -3.96 -7.74
CA ILE A 123 5.17 -5.01 -8.33
C ILE A 123 6.05 -6.21 -8.66
N VAL A 124 7.20 -5.99 -9.29
CA VAL A 124 8.12 -7.06 -9.69
C VAL A 124 8.67 -7.85 -8.51
N LEU A 125 9.02 -7.16 -7.42
CA LEU A 125 9.53 -7.82 -6.20
C LEU A 125 8.45 -8.56 -5.41
N GLY A 126 7.17 -8.25 -5.64
CA GLY A 126 6.06 -8.78 -4.85
C GLY A 126 5.98 -8.23 -3.44
N ASN A 127 6.57 -7.05 -3.16
CA ASN A 127 6.52 -6.42 -1.84
C ASN A 127 5.10 -5.94 -1.49
N VAL A 128 4.81 -5.76 -0.21
CA VAL A 128 3.46 -5.43 0.30
C VAL A 128 3.13 -3.95 0.36
N ASN A 129 4.05 -3.04 0.02
CA ASN A 129 3.83 -1.60 0.22
C ASN A 129 2.66 -1.04 -0.61
N LEU A 130 2.41 -1.54 -1.83
CA LEU A 130 1.23 -1.18 -2.62
C LEU A 130 -0.06 -1.66 -1.96
N ILE A 131 -0.05 -2.85 -1.37
CA ILE A 131 -1.20 -3.40 -0.64
C ILE A 131 -1.45 -2.57 0.64
N VAL A 132 -0.39 -2.12 1.32
CA VAL A 132 -0.49 -1.18 2.46
C VAL A 132 -1.12 0.15 2.01
N ALA A 133 -0.69 0.71 0.88
CA ALA A 133 -1.30 1.92 0.33
C ALA A 133 -2.79 1.73 0.03
N ALA A 134 -3.16 0.60 -0.58
CA ALA A 134 -4.56 0.26 -0.84
C ALA A 134 -5.37 0.10 0.46
N ALA A 135 -4.80 -0.49 1.50
CA ALA A 135 -5.42 -0.62 2.81
C ALA A 135 -5.71 0.74 3.45
N ILE A 136 -4.75 1.66 3.40
CA ILE A 136 -4.91 3.04 3.89
C ILE A 136 -6.03 3.75 3.10
N VAL A 137 -6.04 3.64 1.78
CA VAL A 137 -7.07 4.23 0.91
C VAL A 137 -8.45 3.63 1.20
N ALA A 138 -8.54 2.31 1.39
CA ALA A 138 -9.79 1.61 1.72
C ALA A 138 -10.38 2.07 3.07
N ALA A 139 -9.53 2.28 4.08
CA ALA A 139 -9.94 2.83 5.36
C ALA A 139 -10.54 4.24 5.23
N VAL A 140 -9.94 5.07 4.37
CA VAL A 140 -10.33 6.49 4.23
C VAL A 140 -11.49 6.70 3.27
N ARG A 141 -11.53 5.99 2.12
CA ARG A 141 -12.61 6.12 1.11
C ARG A 141 -13.90 5.47 1.55
N GLU A 142 -13.81 4.23 2.03
CA GLU A 142 -14.95 3.35 2.18
C GLU A 142 -15.21 2.96 3.64
N GLY A 143 -14.32 3.36 4.57
CA GLY A 143 -14.41 2.96 5.96
C GLY A 143 -14.21 1.46 6.18
N ARG A 144 -13.56 0.76 5.24
CA ARG A 144 -13.24 -0.67 5.39
C ARG A 144 -12.27 -0.88 6.54
N THR A 145 -12.38 -2.00 7.22
CA THR A 145 -11.57 -2.30 8.42
C THR A 145 -10.77 -3.59 8.31
N ALA A 146 -11.22 -4.58 7.54
CA ALA A 146 -10.54 -5.87 7.43
C ALA A 146 -9.14 -5.74 6.80
N LEU A 147 -9.04 -5.17 5.59
CA LEU A 147 -7.76 -5.01 4.92
C LEU A 147 -6.78 -4.11 5.69
N PRO A 148 -7.19 -2.93 6.23
CA PRO A 148 -6.34 -2.15 7.13
C PRO A 148 -5.87 -2.92 8.35
N ALA A 149 -6.70 -3.76 8.98
CA ALA A 149 -6.30 -4.55 10.12
C ALA A 149 -5.22 -5.59 9.77
N VAL A 150 -5.41 -6.34 8.68
CA VAL A 150 -4.40 -7.29 8.19
C VAL A 150 -3.09 -6.58 7.85
N MET A 151 -3.16 -5.45 7.15
CA MET A 151 -1.96 -4.70 6.76
C MET A 151 -1.31 -3.95 7.95
N THR A 152 -2.02 -3.75 9.06
CA THR A 152 -1.42 -3.26 10.32
C THR A 152 -0.40 -4.27 10.89
N PHE A 153 -0.58 -5.55 10.67
CA PHE A 153 0.41 -6.57 11.06
C PHE A 153 1.60 -6.63 10.12
N ALA A 154 1.45 -6.19 8.87
CA ALA A 154 2.57 -6.03 7.97
C ALA A 154 3.32 -4.71 8.24
N LYS A 155 2.57 -3.61 8.38
CA LYS A 155 3.12 -2.29 8.72
C LYS A 155 2.12 -1.56 9.61
N PHE A 156 2.53 -1.18 10.80
CA PHE A 156 1.66 -0.58 11.83
C PHE A 156 0.81 0.61 11.36
N SER A 157 1.30 1.35 10.38
CA SER A 157 0.72 2.63 9.94
C SER A 157 -0.74 2.62 9.49
N PRO A 158 -1.32 1.56 8.86
CA PRO A 158 -2.73 1.55 8.44
C PRO A 158 -3.72 1.78 9.58
N VAL A 159 -3.38 1.47 10.83
CA VAL A 159 -4.24 1.73 12.00
C VAL A 159 -4.64 3.20 12.09
N LEU A 160 -3.75 4.12 11.74
CA LEU A 160 -3.99 5.57 11.83
C LEU A 160 -4.92 6.11 10.74
N ALA A 161 -5.13 5.36 9.67
CA ALA A 161 -6.09 5.71 8.62
C ALA A 161 -7.54 5.39 9.00
N VAL A 162 -7.75 4.49 9.97
CA VAL A 162 -9.08 4.02 10.38
C VAL A 162 -9.87 5.13 11.08
N ASN A 163 -11.13 5.31 10.64
CA ASN A 163 -12.02 6.24 11.29
C ASN A 163 -12.36 5.78 12.72
N PRO A 164 -12.34 6.64 13.75
CA PRO A 164 -12.73 6.26 15.12
C PRO A 164 -14.11 5.57 15.21
N ARG A 165 -15.05 5.91 14.34
CA ARG A 165 -16.36 5.25 14.28
C ARG A 165 -16.30 3.78 13.85
N GLN A 166 -15.20 3.38 13.20
CA GLN A 166 -14.95 2.03 12.70
C GLN A 166 -14.03 1.20 13.63
N TRP A 167 -13.66 1.73 14.79
CA TRP A 167 -12.69 1.06 15.67
C TRP A 167 -13.18 -0.27 16.21
N ARG A 168 -14.49 -0.43 16.46
CA ARG A 168 -15.05 -1.72 16.94
C ARG A 168 -14.81 -2.84 15.91
N PRO A 169 -15.29 -2.76 14.65
CA PRO A 169 -15.02 -3.79 13.65
C PRO A 169 -13.51 -3.94 13.35
N PHE A 170 -12.75 -2.85 13.37
CA PHE A 170 -11.29 -2.92 13.22
C PHE A 170 -10.63 -3.73 14.35
N ALA A 171 -10.99 -3.45 15.60
CA ALA A 171 -10.46 -4.15 16.76
C ALA A 171 -10.80 -5.66 16.72
N LEU A 172 -11.99 -6.03 16.25
CA LEU A 172 -12.35 -7.44 16.06
C LEU A 172 -11.40 -8.14 15.09
N TRP A 173 -11.03 -7.51 13.97
CA TRP A 173 -10.05 -8.08 13.04
C TRP A 173 -8.65 -8.17 13.64
N ILE A 174 -8.24 -7.17 14.43
CA ILE A 174 -6.95 -7.22 15.17
C ILE A 174 -6.98 -8.36 16.19
N LEU A 175 -8.04 -8.49 17.00
CA LEU A 175 -8.16 -9.56 17.96
C LEU A 175 -8.18 -10.94 17.30
N LEU A 176 -8.86 -11.09 16.17
CA LEU A 176 -8.84 -12.33 15.39
C LEU A 176 -7.42 -12.65 14.91
N GLY A 177 -6.70 -11.67 14.36
CA GLY A 177 -5.30 -11.84 13.96
C GLY A 177 -4.41 -12.24 15.13
N MET A 178 -4.59 -11.62 16.30
CA MET A 178 -3.85 -12.01 17.51
C MET A 178 -4.23 -13.43 17.97
N ALA A 179 -5.51 -13.78 17.94
CA ALA A 179 -5.98 -15.10 18.34
C ALA A 179 -5.41 -16.23 17.49
N ILE A 180 -5.26 -16.01 16.18
CA ILE A 180 -4.63 -16.98 15.26
C ILE A 180 -3.19 -17.28 15.67
N THR A 181 -2.50 -16.38 16.36
CA THR A 181 -1.10 -16.55 16.78
C THR A 181 -0.94 -17.19 18.17
N ILE A 182 -2.01 -17.53 18.86
CA ILE A 182 -1.94 -18.16 20.19
C ILE A 182 -1.05 -19.42 20.21
N PRO A 183 -1.12 -20.33 19.22
CA PRO A 183 -0.22 -21.49 19.19
C PRO A 183 1.26 -21.15 19.07
N TRP A 184 1.58 -19.95 18.60
CA TRP A 184 2.93 -19.43 18.39
C TRP A 184 3.17 -18.15 19.20
N TRP A 185 2.67 -18.09 20.44
CA TRP A 185 2.73 -16.90 21.29
C TRP A 185 4.17 -16.38 21.53
N TRP A 186 5.18 -17.27 21.49
CA TRP A 186 6.60 -16.91 21.63
C TRP A 186 7.13 -16.01 20.51
N LEU A 187 6.46 -15.94 19.36
CA LEU A 187 6.82 -15.04 18.27
C LEU A 187 6.68 -13.56 18.68
N TRP A 188 5.81 -13.24 19.64
CA TRP A 188 5.60 -11.85 20.04
C TRP A 188 6.79 -11.24 20.76
N PRO A 189 7.40 -11.84 21.79
CA PRO A 189 8.63 -11.33 22.39
C PRO A 189 9.80 -11.32 21.40
N GLU A 190 9.93 -12.31 20.51
CA GLU A 190 10.95 -12.32 19.48
C GLU A 190 10.78 -11.13 18.52
N TRP A 191 9.56 -10.89 18.05
CA TRP A 191 9.24 -9.75 17.19
C TRP A 191 9.52 -8.41 17.87
N LEU A 192 9.14 -8.23 19.13
CA LEU A 192 9.42 -7.02 19.89
C LEU A 192 10.94 -6.79 20.05
N GLY A 193 11.70 -7.85 20.28
CA GLY A 193 13.17 -7.79 20.30
C GLY A 193 13.74 -7.36 18.95
N GLN A 194 13.19 -7.88 17.84
CA GLN A 194 13.59 -7.51 16.48
C GLN A 194 13.27 -6.04 16.17
N MET A 195 12.08 -5.56 16.55
CA MET A 195 11.71 -4.15 16.39
C MET A 195 12.62 -3.21 17.14
N GLY A 196 13.04 -3.59 18.37
CA GLY A 196 14.02 -2.82 19.15
C GLY A 196 15.38 -2.72 18.45
N ARG A 197 15.83 -3.78 17.78
CA ARG A 197 17.05 -3.76 16.95
C ARG A 197 16.90 -2.89 15.71
N ALA A 198 15.77 -3.02 14.99
CA ALA A 198 15.48 -2.25 13.79
C ALA A 198 15.53 -0.74 13.99
N TRP A 199 15.11 -0.26 15.17
CA TRP A 199 15.17 1.18 15.49
C TRP A 199 16.59 1.72 15.65
N ASN A 200 17.56 0.85 15.89
CA ASN A 200 18.96 1.17 16.06
C ASN A 200 19.82 0.78 14.85
N ASP A 201 19.23 0.24 13.80
CA ASP A 201 19.96 -0.23 12.62
C ASP A 201 20.46 0.94 11.76
N PRO A 202 21.79 1.00 11.49
CA PRO A 202 22.39 2.01 10.63
C PRO A 202 22.13 1.80 9.13
N VAL A 203 21.64 0.64 8.69
CA VAL A 203 21.21 0.40 7.29
C VAL A 203 19.91 1.17 7.03
N GLY A 204 20.10 2.45 6.86
CA GLY A 204 19.16 3.48 7.12
C GLY A 204 17.91 3.50 6.26
N PRO A 205 16.80 3.94 6.86
CA PRO A 205 15.64 4.37 6.12
C PRO A 205 16.01 5.54 5.20
N LEU A 206 15.38 5.59 4.03
CA LEU A 206 15.50 6.73 3.08
C LEU A 206 15.22 8.08 3.77
N VAL A 207 14.41 8.07 4.82
CA VAL A 207 14.12 9.25 5.64
C VAL A 207 14.94 9.17 6.92
N PRO A 208 15.99 9.98 7.07
CA PRO A 208 16.88 9.96 8.21
C PRO A 208 16.24 10.51 9.50
N ILE A 209 14.93 10.83 9.47
CA ILE A 209 14.18 11.32 10.62
C ILE A 209 13.67 10.13 11.43
N PRO A 210 14.05 9.96 12.69
CA PRO A 210 13.60 8.86 13.54
C PRO A 210 12.06 8.76 13.61
N PHE A 211 11.55 7.54 13.70
CA PHE A 211 10.11 7.30 13.81
C PHE A 211 9.45 8.10 14.95
N LEU A 212 10.08 8.14 16.12
CA LEU A 212 9.55 8.85 17.29
C LEU A 212 9.41 10.37 17.06
N VAL A 213 10.21 10.97 16.17
CA VAL A 213 10.07 12.38 15.78
C VAL A 213 8.93 12.58 14.79
N ARG A 214 8.72 11.61 13.89
CA ARG A 214 7.64 11.66 12.89
C ARG A 214 6.27 11.34 13.47
N LEU A 215 6.20 10.50 14.51
CA LEU A 215 4.95 10.06 15.11
C LEU A 215 4.07 11.21 15.64
N PRO A 216 4.58 12.22 16.38
CA PRO A 216 3.78 13.37 16.79
C PRO A 216 3.17 14.12 15.59
N VAL A 217 3.94 14.33 14.51
CA VAL A 217 3.44 14.98 13.30
C VAL A 217 2.31 14.14 12.66
N ALA A 218 2.48 12.84 12.59
CA ALA A 218 1.46 11.92 12.10
C ALA A 218 0.18 12.00 12.94
N LEU A 219 0.29 12.01 14.25
CA LEU A 219 -0.86 12.11 15.17
C LEU A 219 -1.58 13.46 15.04
N VAL A 220 -0.85 14.58 14.89
CA VAL A 220 -1.46 15.90 14.62
C VAL A 220 -2.26 15.86 13.32
N LEU A 221 -1.70 15.30 12.24
CA LEU A 221 -2.41 15.15 10.96
C LEU A 221 -3.68 14.30 11.11
N VAL A 222 -3.61 13.18 11.81
CA VAL A 222 -4.78 12.32 12.08
C VAL A 222 -5.82 13.07 12.92
N ALA A 223 -5.39 13.87 13.90
CA ALA A 223 -6.26 14.67 14.75
C ALA A 223 -7.08 15.73 13.99
N THR A 224 -6.65 16.14 12.78
CA THR A 224 -7.45 17.00 11.90
C THR A 224 -8.78 16.34 11.46
N ARG A 225 -8.90 15.02 11.59
CA ARG A 225 -10.04 14.19 11.17
C ARG A 225 -10.41 14.31 9.69
N THR A 226 -9.63 15.02 8.90
CA THR A 226 -9.83 15.11 7.43
C THR A 226 -9.38 13.82 6.75
N ARG A 227 -9.92 13.52 5.57
CA ARG A 227 -9.46 12.38 4.76
C ARG A 227 -7.97 12.48 4.46
N LEU A 228 -7.52 13.66 4.01
CA LEU A 228 -6.11 13.89 3.68
C LEU A 228 -5.22 13.82 4.93
N GLY A 229 -5.65 14.37 6.06
CA GLY A 229 -4.88 14.30 7.30
C GLY A 229 -4.67 12.86 7.78
N ARG A 230 -5.72 12.02 7.75
CA ARG A 230 -5.60 10.61 8.14
C ARG A 230 -4.67 9.81 7.24
N VAL A 231 -4.81 9.97 5.91
CA VAL A 231 -3.96 9.24 4.98
C VAL A 231 -2.51 9.69 5.06
N SER A 232 -2.25 11.00 5.17
CA SER A 232 -0.89 11.54 5.31
C SER A 232 -0.25 11.14 6.64
N GLY A 233 -1.02 11.19 7.74
CA GLY A 233 -0.56 10.73 9.04
C GLY A 233 -0.20 9.24 9.03
N ALA A 234 -1.03 8.39 8.41
CA ALA A 234 -0.72 6.97 8.28
C ALA A 234 0.58 6.74 7.49
N VAL A 235 0.84 7.48 6.42
CA VAL A 235 2.07 7.32 5.62
C VAL A 235 3.30 7.81 6.40
N ILE A 236 3.21 8.95 7.10
CA ILE A 236 4.32 9.48 7.90
C ILE A 236 4.66 8.56 9.08
N ALA A 237 3.68 7.84 9.60
CA ALA A 237 3.83 6.89 10.71
C ALA A 237 4.38 5.51 10.29
N ILE A 238 4.79 5.30 9.05
CA ILE A 238 5.49 4.06 8.69
C ILE A 238 6.83 4.01 9.44
N PRO A 239 7.07 3.00 10.29
CA PRO A 239 8.25 3.00 11.17
C PRO A 239 9.57 3.09 10.40
N ALA A 240 9.75 2.30 9.37
CA ALA A 240 10.91 2.32 8.49
C ALA A 240 10.48 2.63 7.04
N LEU A 241 10.92 3.78 6.55
CA LEU A 241 10.70 4.21 5.17
C LEU A 241 11.95 3.90 4.35
N TYR A 242 12.03 2.69 3.83
CA TYR A 242 13.02 2.31 2.82
C TYR A 242 12.67 2.92 1.46
N PHE A 243 13.62 2.91 0.52
CA PHE A 243 13.41 3.46 -0.82
C PHE A 243 12.09 2.96 -1.47
N LEU A 244 11.81 1.67 -1.38
CA LEU A 244 10.58 1.10 -1.93
C LEU A 244 9.32 1.51 -1.15
N SER A 245 9.42 1.85 0.13
CA SER A 245 8.27 2.32 0.91
C SER A 245 7.72 3.68 0.44
N VAL A 246 8.49 4.42 -0.39
CA VAL A 246 8.03 5.67 -1.03
C VAL A 246 6.76 5.45 -1.86
N VAL A 247 6.54 4.26 -2.39
CA VAL A 247 5.32 3.96 -3.16
C VAL A 247 4.03 4.16 -2.35
N VAL A 248 4.08 4.10 -1.02
CA VAL A 248 2.92 4.35 -0.16
C VAL A 248 2.42 5.80 -0.29
N LEU A 249 3.27 6.74 -0.77
CA LEU A 249 2.87 8.13 -1.06
C LEU A 249 1.77 8.23 -2.14
N ILE A 250 1.54 7.19 -2.93
CA ILE A 250 0.39 7.16 -3.86
C ILE A 250 -0.95 7.29 -3.12
N ALA A 251 -1.03 6.85 -1.86
CA ALA A 251 -2.27 6.93 -1.09
C ALA A 251 -2.73 8.39 -0.83
N PRO A 252 -1.91 9.30 -0.23
CA PRO A 252 -2.32 10.69 -0.08
C PRO A 252 -2.50 11.41 -1.42
N ILE A 253 -1.71 11.11 -2.44
CA ILE A 253 -1.89 11.66 -3.79
C ILE A 253 -3.27 11.28 -4.34
N SER A 254 -3.64 10.02 -4.24
CA SER A 254 -4.94 9.53 -4.72
C SER A 254 -6.11 10.21 -4.00
N ILE A 255 -6.06 10.32 -2.67
CA ILE A 255 -7.11 11.01 -1.89
C ILE A 255 -7.16 12.51 -2.23
N ALA A 256 -6.02 13.16 -2.46
CA ALA A 256 -5.99 14.57 -2.90
C ALA A 256 -6.67 14.75 -4.26
N LEU A 257 -6.42 13.84 -5.21
CA LEU A 257 -7.07 13.86 -6.54
C LEU A 257 -8.59 13.67 -6.42
N ASP A 258 -9.05 12.75 -5.56
CA ASP A 258 -10.49 12.55 -5.33
C ASP A 258 -11.14 13.83 -4.77
N LEU A 259 -10.51 14.49 -3.80
CA LEU A 259 -11.01 15.73 -3.22
C LEU A 259 -11.07 16.88 -4.24
N LEU A 260 -10.10 16.96 -5.14
CA LEU A 260 -10.10 17.95 -6.24
C LEU A 260 -11.25 17.69 -7.22
N GLU A 261 -11.49 16.43 -7.58
CA GLU A 261 -12.58 16.02 -8.45
C GLU A 261 -13.95 16.31 -7.81
N GLU A 262 -14.12 15.95 -6.52
CA GLU A 262 -15.35 16.31 -5.76
C GLU A 262 -15.61 17.82 -5.77
N ARG A 263 -14.56 18.63 -5.56
CA ARG A 263 -14.69 20.11 -5.60
C ARG A 263 -15.08 20.61 -6.99
N ARG A 264 -14.51 20.04 -8.05
CA ARG A 264 -14.84 20.40 -9.45
C ARG A 264 -16.31 20.10 -9.76
N ILE A 265 -16.78 18.91 -9.38
CA ILE A 265 -18.18 18.50 -9.58
C ILE A 265 -19.14 19.43 -8.82
N ARG A 266 -18.84 19.75 -7.54
CA ARG A 266 -19.66 20.68 -6.75
C ARG A 266 -19.76 22.06 -7.38
N ARG A 267 -18.62 22.61 -7.88
CA ARG A 267 -18.59 23.90 -8.57
C ARG A 267 -19.42 23.87 -9.86
N ALA A 268 -19.33 22.80 -10.64
CA ALA A 268 -20.11 22.65 -11.88
C ALA A 268 -21.61 22.59 -11.60
N ARG A 269 -22.04 21.97 -10.50
CA ARG A 269 -23.46 21.90 -10.08
C ARG A 269 -23.99 23.23 -9.50
N ALA A 270 -23.12 24.05 -8.96
CA ALA A 270 -23.50 25.36 -8.39
C ALA A 270 -23.62 26.47 -9.45
N LEU A 271 -23.18 26.23 -10.69
CA LEU A 271 -23.38 27.20 -11.77
C LEU A 271 -24.87 27.23 -12.16
N PRO A 272 -25.48 28.44 -12.34
CA PRO A 272 -26.84 28.56 -12.81
C PRO A 272 -27.02 27.88 -14.15
N ARG A 273 -28.08 27.09 -14.30
CA ARG A 273 -28.41 26.50 -15.61
C ARG A 273 -28.63 27.61 -16.61
N PRO A 274 -28.08 27.54 -17.83
CA PRO A 274 -28.30 28.52 -18.83
C PRO A 274 -29.79 28.65 -19.09
N ALA A 275 -30.32 29.89 -19.11
CA ALA A 275 -31.74 30.21 -19.24
C ALA A 275 -32.42 29.64 -20.50
N HIS A 276 -31.65 29.12 -21.44
CA HIS A 276 -32.15 28.46 -22.67
C HIS A 276 -33.04 27.25 -22.42
N ASP A 277 -32.89 26.55 -21.27
CA ASP A 277 -33.71 25.37 -20.96
C ASP A 277 -35.07 25.72 -20.39
N LEU A 278 -35.37 27.01 -20.18
CA LEU A 278 -36.63 27.51 -19.66
C LEU A 278 -37.59 28.03 -20.77
N ALA A 279 -37.22 27.87 -22.03
CA ALA A 279 -38.18 28.20 -23.11
C ALA A 279 -39.40 27.29 -23.00
N PRO A 280 -40.64 27.84 -22.87
CA PRO A 280 -41.84 27.04 -22.80
C PRO A 280 -41.94 26.21 -24.06
N ARG A 281 -42.08 24.87 -23.92
CA ARG A 281 -42.45 24.03 -25.02
C ARG A 281 -43.77 24.55 -25.56
N ALA A 282 -43.72 25.18 -26.73
CA ALA A 282 -44.91 25.59 -27.44
C ALA A 282 -45.78 24.35 -27.66
N THR A 283 -46.97 24.37 -27.06
CA THR A 283 -48.01 23.37 -27.26
C THR A 283 -48.61 23.50 -28.65
#